data_55b6d5c1e6965a6a1e3a703004d329ab
#
_entry.id   55b6d5c1e6965a6a1e3a703004d329ab
#
_cell.length_a   1.000
_cell.length_b   1.000
_cell.length_c   1.000
_cell.angle_alpha   90.00
_cell.angle_beta   90.00
_cell.angle_gamma   90.00
#
_symmetry.space_group_name_H-M   'P 1'
#
loop_
_entity.id
_entity.type
_entity.pdbx_description
1 polymer ?
#
loop_
_entity_poly.entity_id
_entity_poly.type
_entity_poly.pdbx_seq_one_letter_code
_entity_poly.pdbx_strand_id
1 'polypeptide(L)' 'MTVDHTVQVRINGEHRRVNEGISIAELVSELGFDPIRVAVERNLEVVPRSTLREVTVQNGDDFEIVRFVGGG' A
#
# COMPACT_ATOMS: atom_id res chain seq x y z
N MET A 1 -19.01 -13.42 -18.87
CA MET A 1 -17.59 -13.38 -18.48
C MET A 1 -17.40 -12.36 -17.38
N THR A 2 -16.74 -12.75 -16.31
CA THR A 2 -16.53 -11.86 -15.18
C THR A 2 -15.22 -11.09 -15.37
N VAL A 3 -15.28 -9.78 -15.23
CA VAL A 3 -14.06 -8.96 -15.29
C VAL A 3 -13.51 -8.84 -13.88
N ASP A 4 -12.23 -9.13 -13.72
CA ASP A 4 -11.55 -9.03 -12.45
C ASP A 4 -11.00 -7.61 -12.29
N HIS A 5 -11.60 -6.84 -11.40
CA HIS A 5 -11.20 -5.46 -11.14
C HIS A 5 -10.18 -5.38 -10.00
N THR A 6 -9.19 -6.26 -10.06
CA THR A 6 -8.10 -6.25 -9.08
C THR A 6 -6.76 -6.06 -9.76
N VAL A 7 -5.80 -5.61 -8.98
CA VAL A 7 -4.40 -5.56 -9.40
C VAL A 7 -3.57 -6.43 -8.46
N GLN A 8 -2.47 -6.91 -8.96
CA GLN A 8 -1.57 -7.74 -8.18
C GLN A 8 -0.40 -6.89 -7.69
N VAL A 9 -0.12 -7.00 -6.41
CA VAL A 9 0.99 -6.26 -5.78
C VAL A 9 1.77 -7.21 -4.87
N ARG A 10 2.90 -6.75 -4.42
CA ARG A 10 3.67 -7.47 -3.41
C ARG A 10 3.84 -6.55 -2.22
N ILE A 11 3.59 -7.07 -1.02
CA ILE A 11 3.65 -6.29 0.21
C ILE A 11 4.50 -7.05 1.20
N ASN A 12 5.62 -6.45 1.57
CA ASN A 12 6.61 -7.08 2.46
C ASN A 12 6.96 -8.49 2.01
N GLY A 13 7.13 -8.66 0.69
CA GLY A 13 7.52 -9.92 0.10
C GLY A 13 6.38 -10.88 -0.24
N GLU A 14 5.15 -10.55 0.12
CA GLU A 14 4.00 -11.43 -0.11
C GLU A 14 3.12 -10.89 -1.23
N HIS A 15 2.74 -11.76 -2.15
CA HIS A 15 1.83 -11.38 -3.23
C HIS A 15 0.40 -11.26 -2.72
N ARG A 16 -0.29 -10.22 -3.18
CA ARG A 16 -1.68 -9.96 -2.84
C ARG A 16 -2.42 -9.38 -4.03
N ARG A 17 -3.73 -9.63 -4.06
CA ARG A 17 -4.63 -8.95 -4.99
C ARG A 17 -5.41 -7.91 -4.23
N VAL A 18 -5.50 -6.73 -4.79
CA VAL A 18 -6.24 -5.63 -4.18
C VAL A 18 -7.12 -4.97 -5.24
N ASN A 19 -8.13 -4.26 -4.79
CA ASN A 19 -9.07 -3.62 -5.72
C ASN A 19 -8.36 -2.58 -6.57
N GLU A 20 -8.68 -2.59 -7.85
CA GLU A 20 -8.17 -1.58 -8.77
C GLU A 20 -8.66 -0.20 -8.35
N GLY A 21 -7.78 0.77 -8.40
CA GLY A 21 -8.13 2.16 -8.11
C GLY A 21 -7.98 2.59 -6.66
N ILE A 22 -7.60 1.67 -5.76
CA ILE A 22 -7.42 2.09 -4.36
C ILE A 22 -6.15 2.93 -4.21
N SER A 23 -6.18 3.81 -3.22
CA SER A 23 -5.00 4.58 -2.85
C SER A 23 -4.08 3.75 -1.97
N ILE A 24 -2.84 4.20 -1.82
CA ILE A 24 -1.91 3.55 -0.90
C ILE A 24 -2.44 3.65 0.54
N ALA A 25 -3.05 4.78 0.91
CA ALA A 25 -3.62 4.92 2.24
C ALA A 25 -4.72 3.90 2.49
N GLU A 26 -5.60 3.66 1.51
CA GLU A 26 -6.64 2.65 1.62
C GLU A 26 -6.04 1.24 1.74
N LEU A 27 -5.01 0.96 0.95
CA LEU A 27 -4.32 -0.32 1.03
C LEU A 27 -3.77 -0.56 2.43
N VAL A 28 -3.07 0.43 2.98
CA VAL A 28 -2.49 0.35 4.31
C VAL A 28 -3.56 0.09 5.36
N SER A 29 -4.69 0.79 5.26
CA SER A 29 -5.81 0.61 6.18
C SER A 29 -6.41 -0.78 6.08
N GLU A 30 -6.57 -1.31 4.87
CA GLU A 30 -7.10 -2.66 4.66
C GLU A 30 -6.21 -3.73 5.27
N LEU A 31 -4.91 -3.48 5.33
CA LEU A 31 -3.97 -4.40 5.95
C LEU A 31 -3.97 -4.33 7.47
N GLY A 32 -4.74 -3.41 8.02
CA GLY A 32 -4.83 -3.25 9.47
C GLY A 32 -3.83 -2.26 10.05
N PHE A 33 -3.14 -1.51 9.22
CA PHE A 33 -2.22 -0.49 9.70
C PHE A 33 -2.89 0.88 9.71
N ASP A 34 -2.38 1.75 10.56
CA ASP A 34 -2.78 3.14 10.57
C ASP A 34 -1.82 3.92 9.66
N PRO A 35 -2.32 4.57 8.60
CA PRO A 35 -1.45 5.27 7.66
C PRO A 35 -0.54 6.33 8.27
N ILE A 36 -0.90 6.89 9.41
CA ILE A 36 -0.06 7.87 10.07
C ILE A 36 1.04 7.25 10.94
N ARG A 37 1.01 5.93 11.11
CA ARG A 37 1.95 5.22 11.97
C ARG A 37 2.87 4.28 11.20
N VAL A 38 2.94 4.45 9.89
CA VAL A 38 3.77 3.59 9.06
C VAL A 38 4.64 4.42 8.14
N ALA A 39 5.73 3.83 7.71
CA ALA A 39 6.51 4.34 6.60
C ALA A 39 6.28 3.38 5.43
N VAL A 40 6.05 3.92 4.25
CA VAL A 40 5.77 3.14 3.06
C VAL A 40 6.83 3.41 2.00
N GLU A 41 7.42 2.33 1.48
CA GLU A 41 8.24 2.39 0.28
C GLU A 41 7.47 1.74 -0.85
N ARG A 42 7.52 2.33 -2.02
CA ARG A 42 6.93 1.79 -3.23
C ARG A 42 8.01 1.70 -4.27
N ASN A 43 8.27 0.49 -4.73
CA ASN A 43 9.30 0.24 -5.74
C ASN A 43 10.65 0.86 -5.34
N LEU A 44 11.02 0.65 -4.06
CA LEU A 44 12.28 1.11 -3.45
C LEU A 44 12.37 2.62 -3.23
N GLU A 45 11.26 3.33 -3.35
CA GLU A 45 11.23 4.77 -3.08
C GLU A 45 10.26 5.05 -1.94
N VAL A 46 10.68 5.90 -1.02
CA VAL A 46 9.80 6.33 0.08
C VAL A 46 8.66 7.16 -0.48
N VAL A 47 7.44 6.81 -0.08
CA VAL A 47 6.26 7.59 -0.44
C VAL A 47 5.99 8.56 0.70
N PRO A 48 6.01 9.87 0.43
CA PRO A 48 5.72 10.84 1.48
C PRO A 48 4.34 10.61 2.07
N ARG A 49 4.25 10.68 3.39
CA ARG A 49 2.99 10.41 4.09
C ARG A 49 1.85 11.31 3.58
N SER A 50 2.16 12.54 3.26
CA SER A 50 1.15 13.49 2.76
C SER A 50 0.53 13.06 1.44
N THR A 51 1.15 12.15 0.69
CA THR A 51 0.67 11.73 -0.62
C THR A 51 0.00 10.37 -0.62
N LEU A 52 -0.02 9.67 0.51
CA LEU A 52 -0.56 8.30 0.55
C LEU A 52 -2.01 8.21 0.09
N ARG A 53 -2.80 9.24 0.33
CA ARG A 53 -4.21 9.26 -0.08
C ARG A 53 -4.38 9.55 -1.56
N GLU A 54 -3.39 10.15 -2.19
CA GLU A 54 -3.50 10.60 -3.57
C GLU A 54 -2.89 9.65 -4.57
N VAL A 55 -1.95 8.82 -4.13
CA VAL A 55 -1.26 7.90 -5.03
C VAL A 55 -2.04 6.60 -5.16
N THR A 56 -2.39 6.26 -6.39
CA THR A 56 -3.14 5.04 -6.69
C THR A 56 -2.18 3.86 -6.83
N VAL A 57 -2.57 2.75 -6.27
CA VAL A 57 -1.82 1.49 -6.38
C VAL A 57 -1.89 0.99 -7.81
N GLN A 58 -0.75 0.58 -8.35
CA GLN A 58 -0.66 0.07 -9.72
C GLN A 58 -0.32 -1.41 -9.72
N ASN A 59 -0.76 -2.10 -10.77
CA ASN A 59 -0.44 -3.51 -10.93
C ASN A 59 1.09 -3.68 -10.99
N GLY A 60 1.60 -4.62 -10.23
CA GLY A 60 3.03 -4.90 -10.18
C GLY A 60 3.80 -4.10 -9.14
N ASP A 61 3.14 -3.22 -8.41
CA ASP A 61 3.80 -2.46 -7.36
C ASP A 61 4.35 -3.36 -6.27
N ASP A 62 5.51 -2.98 -5.75
CA ASP A 62 6.19 -3.68 -4.67
C ASP A 62 6.29 -2.72 -3.49
N PHE A 63 5.61 -3.05 -2.40
CA PHE A 63 5.55 -2.20 -1.22
C PHE A 63 6.32 -2.79 -0.06
N GLU A 64 6.99 -1.93 0.68
CA GLU A 64 7.50 -2.24 2.01
C GLU A 64 6.81 -1.31 3.00
N ILE A 65 6.17 -1.88 4.00
CA ILE A 65 5.45 -1.11 5.01
C ILE A 65 6.04 -1.42 6.36
N VAL A 66 6.54 -0.39 7.02
CA VAL A 66 7.16 -0.53 8.34
C VAL A 66 6.35 0.26 9.34
N ARG A 67 5.94 -0.41 10.42
CA ARG A 67 5.20 0.23 11.51
C ARG A 67 6.18 0.88 12.47
N PHE A 68 5.86 2.09 12.87
CA PHE A 68 6.62 2.74 13.93
C PHE A 68 6.19 2.15 15.27
N VAL A 69 7.16 1.78 16.08
CA VAL A 69 6.92 1.18 17.38
C VAL A 69 7.42 2.14 18.47
N GLY A 70 6.63 2.34 19.49
CA GLY A 70 7.05 3.16 20.60
C GLY A 70 6.82 4.59 20.25
N GLY A 71 6.56 5.30 20.30
CA GLY A 71 6.36 6.58 19.92
C GLY A 71 6.46 7.52 20.91
N GLY A 72 6.59 7.91 21.15
CA GLY A 72 6.51 8.84 22.00
C GLY A 72 6.13 10.19 21.61
#